data_2f82973962166f77fd508e05a889bea0
#
_entry.id   2f82973962166f77fd508e05a889bea0
#
_cell.length_a   1.000
_cell.length_b   1.000
_cell.length_c   1.000
_cell.angle_alpha   90.00
_cell.angle_beta   90.00
_cell.angle_gamma   90.00
#
_symmetry.space_group_name_H-M   'P 1'
#
loop_
_entity.id
_entity.type
_entity.pdbx_description
1 polymer ?
#
loop_
_entity_poly.entity_id
_entity_poly.type
_entity_poly.pdbx_seq_one_letter_code
_entity_poly.pdbx_strand_id
1 'polypeptide(L)'
;EQSMAQLQIPEEILHGLTIIRVRDTRYALALMSAAYFGYPAEKLKVIGITGTKGKTTTTYMIKSILDDVGYKVGLIGTIEAIIGDKHIPAANTTPESYTIHKYFAEMVEAGCDCVVMEVSSQGLMLNRTAGIPFEIGIFTNLGRDHIGPNEHKDFEDYMHCKAILFRQCKLGIANVDDIHFQDIFARATCRVETFGFSKKADLRAVDTRLVSRPGYLGVAYHVTGKMDFDVEIDIP
;
A
#
# COMPACT_ATOMS: atom_id res chain seq x y z
N GLU A 1 7.43 16.49 -20.22
CA GLU A 1 6.88 16.23 -21.57
C GLU A 1 7.98 16.40 -22.62
N GLN A 2 8.55 15.28 -23.11
CA GLN A 2 9.44 15.33 -24.26
C GLN A 2 8.57 15.43 -25.53
N SER A 3 8.88 16.38 -26.41
CA SER A 3 8.24 16.42 -27.73
C SER A 3 8.71 15.21 -28.56
N MET A 4 7.89 14.73 -29.51
CA MET A 4 8.26 13.65 -30.44
C MET A 4 9.61 13.86 -31.09
N ALA A 5 9.99 15.11 -31.38
CA ALA A 5 11.30 15.47 -31.96
C ALA A 5 12.48 15.22 -30.99
N GLN A 6 12.25 15.16 -29.68
CA GLN A 6 13.29 14.90 -28.68
C GLN A 6 13.54 13.40 -28.45
N LEU A 7 12.65 12.52 -28.91
CA LEU A 7 12.77 11.07 -28.71
C LEU A 7 13.72 10.40 -29.68
N GLN A 8 14.22 11.08 -30.71
CA GLN A 8 15.16 10.56 -31.74
C GLN A 8 14.80 9.13 -32.22
N ILE A 9 13.51 8.84 -32.36
CA ILE A 9 13.05 7.53 -32.83
C ILE A 9 13.26 7.47 -34.33
N PRO A 10 13.98 6.45 -34.83
CA PRO A 10 14.18 6.29 -36.29
C PRO A 10 12.82 6.22 -37.01
N GLU A 11 12.73 6.89 -38.19
CA GLU A 11 11.49 6.93 -38.98
C GLU A 11 10.97 5.53 -39.32
N GLU A 12 11.87 4.59 -39.56
CA GLU A 12 11.55 3.18 -39.85
C GLU A 12 10.77 2.51 -38.75
N ILE A 13 10.99 2.91 -37.49
CA ILE A 13 10.24 2.39 -36.31
C ILE A 13 8.87 3.07 -36.20
N LEU A 14 8.76 4.34 -36.61
CA LEU A 14 7.51 5.10 -36.54
C LEU A 14 6.44 4.59 -37.50
N HIS A 15 6.79 4.00 -38.63
CA HIS A 15 5.86 3.52 -39.66
C HIS A 15 4.95 2.35 -39.24
N GLY A 16 5.21 1.70 -38.11
CA GLY A 16 4.38 0.59 -37.59
C GLY A 16 3.78 0.83 -36.22
N LEU A 17 4.01 2.02 -35.62
CA LEU A 17 3.60 2.30 -34.25
C LEU A 17 2.31 3.13 -34.18
N THR A 18 1.41 2.73 -33.29
CA THR A 18 0.33 3.60 -32.84
C THR A 18 0.85 4.52 -31.73
N ILE A 19 0.86 5.81 -31.98
CA ILE A 19 1.35 6.81 -31.04
C ILE A 19 0.15 7.47 -30.33
N ILE A 20 0.09 7.32 -29.00
CA ILE A 20 -0.95 7.92 -28.16
C ILE A 20 -0.31 9.04 -27.34
N ARG A 21 -0.75 10.29 -27.55
CA ARG A 21 -0.34 11.43 -26.75
C ARG A 21 -1.20 11.55 -25.50
N VAL A 22 -0.58 11.57 -24.33
CA VAL A 22 -1.26 11.65 -23.01
C VAL A 22 -0.66 12.80 -22.18
N ARG A 23 -1.41 13.26 -21.18
CA ARG A 23 -0.91 14.30 -20.27
C ARG A 23 0.12 13.79 -19.29
N ASP A 24 -0.04 12.54 -18.83
CA ASP A 24 0.84 11.86 -17.89
C ASP A 24 1.05 10.43 -18.37
N THR A 25 2.28 10.13 -18.77
CA THR A 25 2.65 8.81 -19.32
C THR A 25 2.68 7.72 -18.26
N ARG A 26 2.99 8.04 -16.98
CA ARG A 26 2.98 7.07 -15.89
C ARG A 26 1.56 6.69 -15.50
N TYR A 27 0.66 7.68 -15.43
CA TYR A 27 -0.76 7.43 -15.21
C TYR A 27 -1.37 6.59 -16.34
N ALA A 28 -1.08 6.95 -17.58
CA ALA A 28 -1.55 6.18 -18.74
C ALA A 28 -1.00 4.74 -18.72
N LEU A 29 0.30 4.55 -18.40
CA LEU A 29 0.89 3.22 -18.29
C LEU A 29 0.20 2.38 -17.22
N ALA A 30 -0.18 2.95 -16.09
CA ALA A 30 -0.88 2.23 -15.04
C ALA A 30 -2.25 1.71 -15.53
N LEU A 31 -3.04 2.56 -16.19
CA LEU A 31 -4.34 2.16 -16.73
C LEU A 31 -4.23 1.18 -17.88
N MET A 32 -3.25 1.37 -18.77
CA MET A 32 -2.97 0.43 -19.87
C MET A 32 -2.51 -0.94 -19.34
N SER A 33 -1.69 -0.96 -18.30
CA SER A 33 -1.26 -2.20 -17.65
C SER A 33 -2.44 -2.93 -17.02
N ALA A 34 -3.33 -2.21 -16.32
CA ALA A 34 -4.56 -2.79 -15.78
C ALA A 34 -5.41 -3.46 -16.89
N ALA A 35 -5.63 -2.74 -17.99
CA ALA A 35 -6.41 -3.26 -19.12
C ALA A 35 -5.71 -4.45 -19.80
N TYR A 36 -4.39 -4.37 -20.03
CA TYR A 36 -3.60 -5.44 -20.64
C TYR A 36 -3.71 -6.77 -19.89
N PHE A 37 -3.70 -6.73 -18.55
CA PHE A 37 -3.86 -7.90 -17.71
C PHE A 37 -5.32 -8.23 -17.36
N GLY A 38 -6.31 -7.58 -17.96
CA GLY A 38 -7.74 -7.85 -17.75
C GLY A 38 -8.25 -7.44 -16.38
N TYR A 39 -7.79 -6.29 -15.87
CA TYR A 39 -8.19 -5.66 -14.60
C TYR A 39 -8.09 -6.59 -13.38
N PRO A 40 -6.93 -7.21 -13.13
CA PRO A 40 -6.80 -8.23 -12.09
C PRO A 40 -7.06 -7.70 -10.68
N ALA A 41 -6.82 -6.39 -10.44
CA ALA A 41 -7.11 -5.76 -9.15
C ALA A 41 -8.60 -5.77 -8.77
N GLU A 42 -9.52 -5.86 -9.75
CA GLU A 42 -10.96 -5.95 -9.50
C GLU A 42 -11.39 -7.35 -9.03
N LYS A 43 -10.52 -8.35 -9.23
CA LYS A 43 -10.75 -9.75 -8.84
C LYS A 43 -10.14 -10.10 -7.49
N LEU A 44 -9.40 -9.17 -6.88
CA LEU A 44 -8.72 -9.31 -5.60
C LEU A 44 -9.22 -8.26 -4.60
N LYS A 45 -9.24 -8.59 -3.32
CA LYS A 45 -9.37 -7.57 -2.27
C LYS A 45 -7.98 -6.98 -2.01
N VAL A 46 -7.72 -5.78 -2.51
CA VAL A 46 -6.42 -5.12 -2.38
C VAL A 46 -6.36 -4.31 -1.10
N ILE A 47 -5.40 -4.62 -0.22
CA ILE A 47 -5.14 -3.90 1.03
C ILE A 47 -3.81 -3.15 0.87
N GLY A 48 -3.84 -1.83 0.93
CA GLY A 48 -2.66 -0.97 0.79
C GLY A 48 -2.23 -0.38 2.13
N ILE A 49 -0.93 -0.42 2.43
CA ILE A 49 -0.38 0.10 3.68
C ILE A 49 0.61 1.21 3.38
N THR A 50 0.35 2.41 3.90
CA THR A 50 1.27 3.55 3.80
C THR A 50 1.67 4.06 5.18
N GLY A 51 2.78 4.76 5.23
CA GLY A 51 3.37 5.36 6.42
C GLY A 51 4.88 5.49 6.29
N THR A 52 5.53 6.12 7.24
CA THR A 52 7.00 6.22 7.26
C THR A 52 7.59 4.90 7.71
N LYS A 53 7.15 4.37 8.84
CA LYS A 53 7.66 3.13 9.46
C LYS A 53 6.53 2.12 9.66
N GLY A 54 6.89 0.85 9.83
CA GLY A 54 5.97 -0.23 10.18
C GLY A 54 5.19 -0.84 9.01
N LYS A 55 5.35 -0.37 7.78
CA LYS A 55 4.65 -0.94 6.61
C LYS A 55 4.90 -2.43 6.45
N THR A 56 6.16 -2.84 6.38
CA THR A 56 6.56 -4.24 6.18
C THR A 56 6.02 -5.13 7.28
N THR A 57 6.26 -4.78 8.55
CA THR A 57 5.75 -5.56 9.69
C THR A 57 4.23 -5.71 9.63
N THR A 58 3.50 -4.60 9.41
CA THR A 58 2.04 -4.61 9.31
C THR A 58 1.56 -5.47 8.15
N THR A 59 2.24 -5.42 7.00
CA THR A 59 1.92 -6.23 5.81
C THR A 59 2.01 -7.73 6.11
N TYR A 60 3.10 -8.17 6.76
CA TYR A 60 3.27 -9.58 7.14
C TYR A 60 2.30 -10.01 8.24
N MET A 61 2.01 -9.16 9.23
CA MET A 61 1.03 -9.46 10.27
C MET A 61 -0.37 -9.65 9.70
N ILE A 62 -0.81 -8.76 8.81
CA ILE A 62 -2.13 -8.87 8.16
C ILE A 62 -2.19 -10.14 7.31
N LYS A 63 -1.11 -10.41 6.53
CA LYS A 63 -1.04 -11.65 5.75
C LYS A 63 -1.19 -12.87 6.65
N SER A 64 -0.43 -12.97 7.75
CA SER A 64 -0.51 -14.09 8.69
C SER A 64 -1.92 -14.27 9.25
N ILE A 65 -2.56 -13.19 9.72
CA ILE A 65 -3.92 -13.25 10.27
C ILE A 65 -4.93 -13.75 9.22
N LEU A 66 -4.81 -13.27 7.98
CA LEU A 66 -5.73 -13.66 6.92
C LEU A 66 -5.49 -15.10 6.44
N ASP A 67 -4.23 -15.54 6.37
CA ASP A 67 -3.88 -16.94 6.09
C ASP A 67 -4.45 -17.88 7.16
N ASP A 68 -4.32 -17.51 8.45
CA ASP A 68 -4.81 -18.31 9.59
C ASP A 68 -6.34 -18.51 9.57
N VAL A 69 -7.08 -17.58 9.00
CA VAL A 69 -8.55 -17.70 8.85
C VAL A 69 -8.96 -18.27 7.48
N GLY A 70 -7.98 -18.77 6.70
CA GLY A 70 -8.21 -19.55 5.49
C GLY A 70 -8.28 -18.77 4.17
N TYR A 71 -7.93 -17.46 4.16
CA TYR A 71 -7.74 -16.73 2.91
C TYR A 71 -6.40 -17.10 2.26
N LYS A 72 -6.37 -17.12 0.95
CA LYS A 72 -5.12 -17.23 0.19
C LYS A 72 -4.60 -15.84 -0.15
N VAL A 73 -3.50 -15.43 0.51
CA VAL A 73 -3.04 -14.04 0.53
C VAL A 73 -1.76 -13.83 -0.28
N GLY A 74 -1.84 -12.99 -1.32
CA GLY A 74 -0.67 -12.44 -1.99
C GLY A 74 -0.03 -11.31 -1.18
N LEU A 75 1.27 -11.07 -1.39
CA LEU A 75 2.00 -9.99 -0.74
C LEU A 75 2.88 -9.24 -1.76
N ILE A 76 2.95 -7.91 -1.64
CA ILE A 76 3.92 -7.08 -2.36
C ILE A 76 4.56 -6.11 -1.36
N GLY A 77 5.85 -6.21 -1.15
CA GLY A 77 6.52 -5.37 -0.15
C GLY A 77 8.01 -5.14 -0.39
N THR A 78 8.65 -4.55 0.58
CA THR A 78 10.08 -4.17 0.54
C THR A 78 11.00 -5.38 0.47
N ILE A 79 10.61 -6.50 1.07
CA ILE A 79 11.43 -7.73 1.09
C ILE A 79 11.21 -8.52 -0.19
N GLU A 80 9.96 -8.78 -0.53
CA GLU A 80 9.58 -9.68 -1.62
C GLU A 80 8.15 -9.46 -2.10
N ALA A 81 7.81 -10.10 -3.22
CA ALA A 81 6.42 -10.40 -3.58
C ALA A 81 6.17 -11.91 -3.39
N ILE A 82 5.01 -12.24 -2.80
CA ILE A 82 4.56 -13.63 -2.58
C ILE A 82 3.32 -13.88 -3.43
N ILE A 83 3.38 -14.88 -4.32
CA ILE A 83 2.31 -15.24 -5.24
C ILE A 83 2.07 -16.76 -5.13
N GLY A 84 1.06 -17.16 -4.35
CA GLY A 84 0.93 -18.56 -3.96
C GLY A 84 2.20 -19.03 -3.24
N ASP A 85 2.88 -20.06 -3.76
CA ASP A 85 4.13 -20.60 -3.19
C ASP A 85 5.39 -19.92 -3.79
N LYS A 86 5.22 -18.97 -4.70
CA LYS A 86 6.32 -18.29 -5.37
C LYS A 86 6.77 -17.07 -4.59
N HIS A 87 8.06 -17.00 -4.27
CA HIS A 87 8.71 -15.87 -3.61
C HIS A 87 9.63 -15.14 -4.60
N ILE A 88 9.43 -13.83 -4.79
CA ILE A 88 10.17 -13.00 -5.73
C ILE A 88 10.83 -11.87 -4.95
N PRO A 89 12.16 -11.81 -4.84
CA PRO A 89 12.86 -10.70 -4.19
C PRO A 89 12.44 -9.36 -4.76
N ALA A 90 12.19 -8.38 -3.91
CA ALA A 90 11.72 -7.07 -4.33
C ALA A 90 12.87 -6.19 -4.86
N ALA A 91 12.66 -5.53 -5.98
CA ALA A 91 13.53 -4.46 -6.46
C ALA A 91 13.12 -3.09 -5.88
N ASN A 92 11.85 -2.92 -5.56
CA ASN A 92 11.26 -1.70 -4.98
C ASN A 92 10.14 -2.08 -4.02
N THR A 93 9.94 -1.30 -2.97
CA THR A 93 8.82 -1.45 -2.02
C THR A 93 7.46 -1.50 -2.73
N THR A 94 7.26 -0.62 -3.70
CA THR A 94 6.10 -0.57 -4.58
C THR A 94 6.61 -0.65 -6.01
N PRO A 95 6.43 -1.77 -6.71
CA PRO A 95 6.91 -1.96 -8.08
C PRO A 95 6.30 -0.96 -9.08
N GLU A 96 6.83 -0.90 -10.30
CA GLU A 96 6.21 -0.16 -11.41
C GLU A 96 4.84 -0.77 -11.75
N SER A 97 3.93 0.07 -12.28
CA SER A 97 2.52 -0.30 -12.50
C SER A 97 2.34 -1.57 -13.33
N TYR A 98 3.13 -1.76 -14.39
CA TYR A 98 3.12 -2.99 -15.18
C TYR A 98 3.40 -4.22 -14.32
N THR A 99 4.43 -4.16 -13.48
CA THR A 99 4.81 -5.26 -12.59
C THR A 99 3.74 -5.53 -11.53
N ILE A 100 3.11 -4.50 -10.97
CA ILE A 100 2.01 -4.67 -10.02
C ILE A 100 0.85 -5.44 -10.67
N HIS A 101 0.39 -5.00 -11.85
CA HIS A 101 -0.72 -5.66 -12.52
C HIS A 101 -0.38 -7.07 -13.01
N LYS A 102 0.89 -7.33 -13.43
CA LYS A 102 1.39 -8.67 -13.70
C LYS A 102 1.30 -9.56 -12.47
N TYR A 103 1.78 -9.10 -11.32
CA TYR A 103 1.70 -9.86 -10.07
C TYR A 103 0.25 -10.11 -9.65
N PHE A 104 -0.63 -9.13 -9.79
CA PHE A 104 -2.06 -9.33 -9.52
C PHE A 104 -2.69 -10.39 -10.45
N ALA A 105 -2.32 -10.40 -11.73
CA ALA A 105 -2.80 -11.44 -12.66
C ALA A 105 -2.30 -12.82 -12.24
N GLU A 106 -1.01 -12.96 -11.91
CA GLU A 106 -0.42 -14.21 -11.41
C GLU A 106 -1.09 -14.64 -10.07
N MET A 107 -1.42 -13.69 -9.18
CA MET A 107 -2.15 -13.98 -7.92
C MET A 107 -3.57 -14.49 -8.18
N VAL A 108 -4.29 -13.90 -9.15
CA VAL A 108 -5.62 -14.38 -9.57
C VAL A 108 -5.52 -15.80 -10.11
N GLU A 109 -4.55 -16.08 -10.98
CA GLU A 109 -4.30 -17.43 -11.52
C GLU A 109 -3.92 -18.44 -10.44
N ALA A 110 -3.16 -17.99 -9.42
CA ALA A 110 -2.82 -18.80 -8.25
C ALA A 110 -4.01 -19.01 -7.30
N GLY A 111 -5.16 -18.36 -7.54
CA GLY A 111 -6.36 -18.45 -6.70
C GLY A 111 -6.25 -17.67 -5.39
N CYS A 112 -5.50 -16.57 -5.35
CA CYS A 112 -5.51 -15.68 -4.20
C CYS A 112 -6.84 -14.94 -4.06
N ASP A 113 -7.33 -14.78 -2.82
CA ASP A 113 -8.54 -14.04 -2.49
C ASP A 113 -8.25 -12.54 -2.33
N CYS A 114 -7.07 -12.24 -1.82
CA CYS A 114 -6.65 -10.88 -1.51
C CYS A 114 -5.14 -10.71 -1.67
N VAL A 115 -4.71 -9.46 -1.67
CA VAL A 115 -3.31 -9.07 -1.65
C VAL A 115 -3.09 -7.95 -0.65
N VAL A 116 -2.05 -8.07 0.16
CA VAL A 116 -1.58 -7.02 1.07
C VAL A 116 -0.32 -6.41 0.49
N MET A 117 -0.31 -5.08 0.30
CA MET A 117 0.83 -4.42 -0.33
C MET A 117 1.29 -3.17 0.39
N GLU A 118 2.61 -2.99 0.43
CA GLU A 118 3.21 -1.73 0.86
C GLU A 118 3.04 -0.67 -0.23
N VAL A 119 2.52 0.49 0.15
CA VAL A 119 2.29 1.63 -0.75
C VAL A 119 3.19 2.78 -0.31
N SER A 120 4.33 2.92 -0.97
CA SER A 120 5.29 3.99 -0.71
C SER A 120 4.78 5.34 -1.23
N SER A 121 5.21 6.44 -0.61
CA SER A 121 4.90 7.79 -1.09
C SER A 121 5.39 8.01 -2.52
N GLN A 122 6.56 7.47 -2.85
CA GLN A 122 7.14 7.53 -4.19
C GLN A 122 6.30 6.74 -5.21
N GLY A 123 5.77 5.56 -4.81
CA GLY A 123 4.85 4.78 -5.65
C GLY A 123 3.57 5.55 -5.97
N LEU A 124 3.04 6.29 -5.01
CA LEU A 124 1.88 7.18 -5.18
C LEU A 124 2.22 8.41 -6.04
N MET A 125 3.34 9.09 -5.76
CA MET A 125 3.83 10.23 -6.53
C MET A 125 4.02 9.90 -8.00
N LEU A 126 4.54 8.71 -8.29
CA LEU A 126 4.85 8.24 -9.64
C LEU A 126 3.68 7.49 -10.30
N ASN A 127 2.47 7.60 -9.77
CA ASN A 127 1.25 6.96 -10.30
C ASN A 127 1.34 5.43 -10.45
N ARG A 128 2.24 4.75 -9.71
CA ARG A 128 2.42 3.29 -9.82
C ARG A 128 1.17 2.50 -9.42
N THR A 129 0.35 3.08 -8.53
CA THR A 129 -0.89 2.49 -8.04
C THR A 129 -2.14 3.14 -8.63
N ALA A 130 -2.00 3.97 -9.67
CA ALA A 130 -3.15 4.63 -10.29
C ALA A 130 -4.13 3.61 -10.88
N GLY A 131 -5.42 3.80 -10.62
CA GLY A 131 -6.48 2.91 -11.09
C GLY A 131 -6.65 1.61 -10.30
N ILE A 132 -5.88 1.38 -9.23
CA ILE A 132 -6.09 0.25 -8.33
C ILE A 132 -7.23 0.59 -7.35
N PRO A 133 -8.33 -0.19 -7.33
CA PRO A 133 -9.43 0.00 -6.38
C PRO A 133 -9.09 -0.68 -5.05
N PHE A 134 -8.41 0.01 -4.16
CA PHE A 134 -8.10 -0.55 -2.84
C PHE A 134 -9.38 -0.78 -2.04
N GLU A 135 -9.55 -1.99 -1.49
CA GLU A 135 -10.61 -2.29 -0.52
C GLU A 135 -10.34 -1.56 0.80
N ILE A 136 -9.09 -1.64 1.27
CA ILE A 136 -8.63 -1.01 2.51
C ILE A 136 -7.32 -0.26 2.26
N GLY A 137 -7.23 0.97 2.78
CA GLY A 137 -6.00 1.74 2.90
C GLY A 137 -5.65 1.95 4.38
N ILE A 138 -4.40 1.63 4.78
CA ILE A 138 -3.96 1.73 6.18
C ILE A 138 -2.89 2.80 6.30
N PHE A 139 -3.04 3.70 7.27
CA PHE A 139 -2.05 4.69 7.65
C PHE A 139 -1.43 4.34 9.00
N THR A 140 -0.13 4.08 9.02
CA THR A 140 0.59 3.73 10.25
C THR A 140 1.12 4.94 11.00
N ASN A 141 1.92 5.78 10.35
CA ASN A 141 2.52 6.99 10.93
C ASN A 141 3.16 7.87 9.85
N LEU A 142 3.48 9.12 10.22
CA LEU A 142 4.24 10.04 9.39
C LEU A 142 5.37 10.71 10.18
N GLY A 143 6.60 10.52 9.74
CA GLY A 143 7.79 11.22 10.24
C GLY A 143 8.60 11.81 9.09
N ARG A 144 9.56 12.66 9.36
CA ARG A 144 10.44 13.21 8.33
C ARG A 144 11.33 12.11 7.75
N ASP A 145 11.15 11.83 6.47
CA ASP A 145 11.90 10.84 5.70
C ASP A 145 11.74 11.13 4.19
N HIS A 146 12.60 10.61 3.34
CA HIS A 146 12.47 10.69 1.88
C HIS A 146 12.35 12.14 1.33
N ILE A 147 13.08 13.09 1.88
CA ILE A 147 13.12 14.47 1.40
C ILE A 147 14.52 14.74 0.81
N GLY A 148 14.60 14.96 -0.49
CA GLY A 148 15.89 15.17 -1.15
C GLY A 148 15.77 15.36 -2.67
N PRO A 149 16.89 15.56 -3.38
CA PRO A 149 16.91 15.94 -4.81
C PRO A 149 16.20 14.97 -5.74
N ASN A 150 16.16 13.68 -5.42
CA ASN A 150 15.52 12.61 -6.21
C ASN A 150 14.33 11.98 -5.50
N GLU A 151 13.82 12.62 -4.47
CA GLU A 151 12.73 12.18 -3.63
C GLU A 151 11.63 13.26 -3.59
N HIS A 152 10.98 13.45 -2.44
CA HIS A 152 10.00 14.53 -2.26
C HIS A 152 10.71 15.87 -2.10
N LYS A 153 10.14 16.92 -2.70
CA LYS A 153 10.70 18.29 -2.63
C LYS A 153 10.70 18.85 -1.21
N ASP A 154 9.69 18.48 -0.41
CA ASP A 154 9.50 18.90 0.97
C ASP A 154 8.60 17.91 1.73
N PHE A 155 8.41 18.16 3.03
CA PHE A 155 7.58 17.32 3.89
C PHE A 155 6.10 17.36 3.53
N GLU A 156 5.61 18.50 3.04
CA GLU A 156 4.21 18.66 2.62
C GLU A 156 3.92 17.81 1.37
N ASP A 157 4.81 17.80 0.39
CA ASP A 157 4.73 16.94 -0.78
C ASP A 157 4.73 15.44 -0.39
N TYR A 158 5.63 15.05 0.52
CA TYR A 158 5.70 13.70 1.06
C TYR A 158 4.36 13.27 1.73
N MET A 159 3.80 14.14 2.55
CA MET A 159 2.51 13.94 3.23
C MET A 159 1.36 13.85 2.22
N HIS A 160 1.29 14.80 1.28
CA HIS A 160 0.27 14.83 0.24
C HIS A 160 0.30 13.59 -0.65
N CYS A 161 1.49 13.08 -0.96
CA CYS A 161 1.62 11.84 -1.74
C CYS A 161 1.03 10.65 -0.99
N LYS A 162 1.30 10.48 0.32
CA LYS A 162 0.69 9.40 1.11
C LYS A 162 -0.84 9.52 1.20
N ALA A 163 -1.36 10.74 1.27
CA ALA A 163 -2.80 11.01 1.31
C ALA A 163 -3.55 10.54 0.05
N ILE A 164 -2.84 10.31 -1.08
CA ILE A 164 -3.45 9.81 -2.32
C ILE A 164 -4.12 8.45 -2.12
N LEU A 165 -3.55 7.55 -1.30
CA LEU A 165 -4.13 6.24 -1.04
C LEU A 165 -5.57 6.32 -0.53
N PHE A 166 -5.89 7.33 0.30
CA PHE A 166 -7.22 7.51 0.92
C PHE A 166 -8.27 8.14 -0.01
N ARG A 167 -7.87 8.42 -1.25
CA ARG A 167 -8.77 8.72 -2.37
C ARG A 167 -8.95 7.55 -3.34
N GLN A 168 -8.17 6.47 -3.14
CA GLN A 168 -8.21 5.26 -3.96
C GLN A 168 -8.78 4.05 -3.21
N CYS A 169 -9.05 4.15 -1.90
CA CYS A 169 -9.61 3.07 -1.11
C CYS A 169 -11.07 3.30 -0.73
N LYS A 170 -11.77 2.21 -0.39
CA LYS A 170 -13.15 2.26 0.12
C LYS A 170 -13.19 2.53 1.62
N LEU A 171 -12.26 1.93 2.37
CA LEU A 171 -12.10 2.09 3.80
C LEU A 171 -10.67 2.52 4.12
N GLY A 172 -10.52 3.64 4.84
CA GLY A 172 -9.27 4.08 5.43
C GLY A 172 -9.20 3.66 6.91
N ILE A 173 -8.12 2.98 7.29
CA ILE A 173 -7.83 2.65 8.70
C ILE A 173 -6.66 3.54 9.15
N ALA A 174 -6.87 4.36 10.17
CA ALA A 174 -5.99 5.46 10.50
C ALA A 174 -5.48 5.41 11.94
N ASN A 175 -4.19 5.56 12.13
CA ASN A 175 -3.61 5.83 13.44
C ASN A 175 -3.96 7.27 13.86
N VAL A 176 -4.88 7.41 14.82
CA VAL A 176 -5.35 8.72 15.31
C VAL A 176 -4.37 9.40 16.27
N ASP A 177 -3.38 8.66 16.75
CA ASP A 177 -2.33 9.21 17.64
C ASP A 177 -1.21 9.92 16.87
N ASP A 178 -1.15 9.76 15.54
CA ASP A 178 -0.23 10.50 14.70
C ASP A 178 -0.68 11.95 14.55
N ILE A 179 0.24 12.90 14.79
CA ILE A 179 -0.07 14.33 14.76
C ILE A 179 -0.54 14.82 13.38
N HIS A 180 -0.18 14.11 12.30
CA HIS A 180 -0.54 14.43 10.92
C HIS A 180 -1.78 13.67 10.43
N PHE A 181 -2.48 12.94 11.32
CA PHE A 181 -3.68 12.19 10.97
C PHE A 181 -4.70 13.06 10.23
N GLN A 182 -4.99 14.26 10.76
CA GLN A 182 -5.99 15.16 10.16
C GLN A 182 -5.57 15.65 8.77
N ASP A 183 -4.29 15.93 8.56
CA ASP A 183 -3.76 16.41 7.29
C ASP A 183 -3.80 15.31 6.21
N ILE A 184 -3.41 14.08 6.58
CA ILE A 184 -3.45 12.91 5.68
C ILE A 184 -4.88 12.61 5.22
N PHE A 185 -5.86 12.74 6.12
CA PHE A 185 -7.26 12.42 5.82
C PHE A 185 -8.11 13.62 5.41
N ALA A 186 -7.55 14.85 5.36
CA ALA A 186 -8.27 16.08 5.01
C ALA A 186 -9.01 16.01 3.66
N ARG A 187 -8.49 15.24 2.72
CA ARG A 187 -9.07 15.05 1.36
C ARG A 187 -9.44 13.60 1.07
N ALA A 188 -9.59 12.78 2.10
CA ALA A 188 -10.03 11.40 1.94
C ALA A 188 -11.47 11.35 1.40
N THR A 189 -11.72 10.41 0.51
CA THR A 189 -13.07 10.17 -0.05
C THR A 189 -13.65 8.84 0.45
N CYS A 190 -12.88 8.09 1.22
CA CYS A 190 -13.26 6.81 1.81
C CYS A 190 -13.96 6.99 3.16
N ARG A 191 -14.65 5.94 3.61
CA ARG A 191 -15.03 5.80 5.03
C ARG A 191 -13.75 5.68 5.87
N VAL A 192 -13.71 6.29 7.04
CA VAL A 192 -12.54 6.25 7.92
C VAL A 192 -12.90 5.55 9.23
N GLU A 193 -12.06 4.61 9.64
CA GLU A 193 -12.04 4.01 10.97
C GLU A 193 -10.67 4.25 11.61
N THR A 194 -10.64 4.43 12.92
CA THR A 194 -9.44 4.85 13.62
C THR A 194 -9.00 3.85 14.67
N PHE A 195 -7.69 3.74 14.86
CA PHE A 195 -7.09 2.98 15.95
C PHE A 195 -6.04 3.83 16.67
N GLY A 196 -5.72 3.46 17.90
CA GLY A 196 -4.69 4.13 18.71
C GLY A 196 -4.88 3.98 20.21
N PHE A 197 -4.12 4.76 20.97
CA PHE A 197 -4.26 4.87 22.43
C PHE A 197 -5.24 5.98 22.84
N SER A 198 -5.49 6.92 21.93
CA SER A 198 -6.40 8.04 22.16
C SER A 198 -7.82 7.56 22.47
N LYS A 199 -8.49 8.28 23.38
CA LYS A 199 -9.94 8.06 23.67
C LYS A 199 -10.83 8.35 22.46
N LYS A 200 -10.30 8.97 21.41
CA LYS A 200 -11.03 9.28 20.16
C LYS A 200 -10.96 8.15 19.14
N ALA A 201 -10.15 7.11 19.38
CA ALA A 201 -10.02 5.99 18.46
C ALA A 201 -11.27 5.11 18.49
N ASP A 202 -11.69 4.62 17.32
CA ASP A 202 -12.78 3.62 17.19
C ASP A 202 -12.38 2.28 17.80
N LEU A 203 -11.10 1.90 17.66
CA LEU A 203 -10.46 0.76 18.32
C LEU A 203 -9.31 1.29 19.17
N ARG A 204 -9.45 1.20 20.47
CA ARG A 204 -8.50 1.76 21.42
C ARG A 204 -7.76 0.66 22.16
N ALA A 205 -6.41 0.72 22.14
CA ALA A 205 -5.58 -0.12 22.99
C ALA A 205 -5.51 0.49 24.42
N VAL A 206 -5.77 -0.34 25.42
CA VAL A 206 -5.64 -0.01 26.85
C VAL A 206 -4.86 -1.12 27.56
N ASP A 207 -4.43 -0.88 28.81
CA ASP A 207 -3.74 -1.87 29.65
C ASP A 207 -2.52 -2.52 28.99
N THR A 208 -1.80 -1.74 28.19
CA THR A 208 -0.62 -2.21 27.45
C THR A 208 0.52 -2.56 28.41
N ARG A 209 1.03 -3.80 28.28
CA ARG A 209 2.14 -4.30 29.12
C ARG A 209 3.11 -5.16 28.29
N LEU A 210 4.37 -5.17 28.69
CA LEU A 210 5.34 -6.13 28.22
C LEU A 210 5.07 -7.51 28.87
N VAL A 211 5.18 -8.54 28.06
CA VAL A 211 5.10 -9.93 28.50
C VAL A 211 6.45 -10.58 28.25
N SER A 212 7.10 -11.03 29.33
CA SER A 212 8.38 -11.71 29.24
C SER A 212 8.28 -13.07 29.93
N ARG A 213 8.60 -14.13 29.19
CA ARG A 213 8.65 -15.54 29.63
C ARG A 213 9.91 -16.17 29.02
N PRO A 214 10.43 -17.29 29.57
CA PRO A 214 11.54 -17.98 28.92
C PRO A 214 11.27 -18.29 27.45
N GLY A 215 12.08 -17.72 26.55
CA GLY A 215 11.95 -17.89 25.10
C GLY A 215 10.84 -17.05 24.45
N TYR A 216 10.21 -16.13 25.18
CA TYR A 216 9.13 -15.27 24.65
C TYR A 216 9.25 -13.83 25.19
N LEU A 217 9.24 -12.87 24.28
CA LEU A 217 9.11 -11.45 24.59
C LEU A 217 7.99 -10.87 23.75
N GLY A 218 6.97 -10.31 24.40
CA GLY A 218 5.80 -9.84 23.70
C GLY A 218 5.19 -8.58 24.29
N VAL A 219 4.13 -8.11 23.65
CA VAL A 219 3.24 -7.06 24.14
C VAL A 219 1.84 -7.62 24.26
N ALA A 220 1.20 -7.38 25.39
CA ALA A 220 -0.22 -7.65 25.57
C ALA A 220 -0.98 -6.35 25.84
N TYR A 221 -2.18 -6.25 25.32
CA TYR A 221 -3.09 -5.13 25.53
C TYR A 221 -4.53 -5.57 25.35
N HIS A 222 -5.45 -4.79 25.86
CA HIS A 222 -6.88 -4.96 25.65
C HIS A 222 -7.40 -3.94 24.63
N VAL A 223 -8.20 -4.37 23.68
CA VAL A 223 -8.85 -3.51 22.69
C VAL A 223 -10.27 -3.20 23.15
N THR A 224 -10.60 -1.91 23.18
CA THR A 224 -11.97 -1.42 23.50
C THR A 224 -12.49 -0.54 22.38
N GLY A 225 -13.78 -0.26 22.37
CA GLY A 225 -14.46 0.60 21.41
C GLY A 225 -15.44 -0.18 20.53
N LYS A 226 -15.28 -0.17 19.22
CA LYS A 226 -16.15 -0.93 18.30
C LYS A 226 -16.04 -2.45 18.47
N MET A 227 -14.95 -2.91 19.03
CA MET A 227 -14.69 -4.31 19.37
C MET A 227 -14.12 -4.38 20.78
N ASP A 228 -14.20 -5.56 21.41
CA ASP A 228 -13.74 -5.81 22.77
C ASP A 228 -13.05 -7.17 22.80
N PHE A 229 -11.69 -7.19 22.92
CA PHE A 229 -10.90 -8.41 22.94
C PHE A 229 -9.48 -8.17 23.45
N ASP A 230 -8.85 -9.23 23.92
CA ASP A 230 -7.46 -9.21 24.34
C ASP A 230 -6.52 -9.56 23.17
N VAL A 231 -5.35 -8.92 23.17
CA VAL A 231 -4.27 -9.17 22.20
C VAL A 231 -2.99 -9.46 22.94
N GLU A 232 -2.27 -10.50 22.49
CA GLU A 232 -0.91 -10.76 22.89
C GLU A 232 -0.11 -11.06 21.62
N ILE A 233 0.97 -10.32 21.40
CA ILE A 233 1.80 -10.40 20.18
C ILE A 233 3.24 -10.64 20.61
N ASP A 234 3.91 -11.61 19.97
CA ASP A 234 5.34 -11.80 20.07
C ASP A 234 6.07 -10.64 19.38
N ILE A 235 7.12 -10.14 20.02
CA ILE A 235 8.02 -9.12 19.43
C ILE A 235 9.26 -9.86 18.97
N PRO A 236 9.51 -9.94 17.66
CA PRO A 236 10.68 -10.61 17.11
C PRO A 236 12.00 -9.90 17.45
#